data_57d1c36c464e4b4799c5b0d21fc1568a
#
_entry.id   57d1c36c464e4b4799c5b0d21fc1568a
#
_cell.length_a   1.000
_cell.length_b   1.000
_cell.length_c   1.000
_cell.angle_alpha   90.00
_cell.angle_beta   90.00
_cell.angle_gamma   90.00
#
_symmetry.space_group_name_H-M   'P 1'
#
loop_
_entity.id
_entity.type
_entity.pdbx_description
1 polymer ?
#
loop_
_entity_poly.entity_id
_entity_poly.type
_entity_poly.pdbx_seq_one_letter_code
_entity_poly.pdbx_strand_id
1 'polypeptide(L)'
;MKQVLNGSEIVLECLKEQGVDTVFGYPGGAILNIYDELYKQSDKIHHVLTSHEQGASHAADGYARATGKVGVCMATSGPGATNLVTGLATAYMDSIPVVAITANVGVSLLGKDSFQEIDIKGVTMPVTKHNYIVKDIEKLADTIREAFQIAQSGRKGPVLVDITKDVTAAKTYFESMEPAVIHPVCETIKEKSVKEAIEMIEAAKQPYVLLGGGCTLSDASEQVREFVKKIDAPVCDTLMGKGVFPGEDPAYTGMLGMHGTKTSNIGVSQSDLLIAIGTRFSDRVYGNAKTFASRAKIIQIDIDPAEVNKNILIDTAIIGDVKAVLTILNRRLSQQQHEAWMQEIQDMKAKYPMTYHQERLSGPGLIEKIYELTEGDAIITTEVGQHQMWAAQYYKYERPRQFLTSGGLGTMGYGLGAAIGAKCGCPDKVVVNIAGDGCFRMNMNEIATATRSEIPVIEVVVNNHVLGMVRQWQNLFYGERYSSTTLYDKVDFVKLAEAMGAKAKRVETIKEFEAAFKEAVASNEPYLLDCIIDSDDKVWPMVAPGGSISDAFNEEDLEKQKQEESK
;
A
#
# COMPACT_ATOMS: atom_id res chain seq x y z
N MET A 1 -17.26 -26.18 -23.71
CA MET A 1 -18.55 -26.91 -23.82
C MET A 1 -19.59 -26.22 -22.96
N LYS A 2 -20.79 -25.97 -23.52
CA LYS A 2 -21.89 -25.38 -22.74
C LYS A 2 -22.43 -26.40 -21.74
N GLN A 3 -22.55 -26.02 -20.50
CA GLN A 3 -23.11 -26.81 -19.40
C GLN A 3 -24.17 -25.98 -18.66
N VAL A 4 -25.12 -26.62 -18.01
CA VAL A 4 -26.15 -25.95 -17.22
C VAL A 4 -25.64 -25.85 -15.79
N LEU A 5 -25.39 -24.63 -15.31
CA LEU A 5 -24.91 -24.35 -13.97
C LEU A 5 -25.85 -23.42 -13.20
N ASN A 6 -25.85 -23.50 -11.89
CA ASN A 6 -26.47 -22.47 -11.05
C ASN A 6 -25.55 -21.25 -10.86
N GLY A 7 -26.13 -20.14 -10.37
CA GLY A 7 -25.36 -18.91 -10.23
C GLY A 7 -24.16 -19.03 -9.32
N SER A 8 -24.22 -19.84 -8.26
CA SER A 8 -23.06 -20.05 -7.35
C SER A 8 -21.94 -20.84 -8.03
N GLU A 9 -22.30 -21.88 -8.82
CA GLU A 9 -21.31 -22.59 -9.63
C GLU A 9 -20.66 -21.64 -10.65
N ILE A 10 -21.46 -20.78 -11.31
CA ILE A 10 -20.94 -19.77 -12.27
C ILE A 10 -19.96 -18.80 -11.59
N VAL A 11 -20.25 -18.33 -10.38
CA VAL A 11 -19.32 -17.47 -9.64
C VAL A 11 -17.96 -18.14 -9.51
N LEU A 12 -17.91 -19.41 -9.06
CA LEU A 12 -16.64 -20.11 -8.84
C LEU A 12 -15.94 -20.44 -10.16
N GLU A 13 -16.69 -20.82 -11.21
CA GLU A 13 -16.10 -21.06 -12.53
C GLU A 13 -15.45 -19.76 -13.08
N CYS A 14 -16.14 -18.61 -12.96
CA CYS A 14 -15.56 -17.33 -13.37
C CYS A 14 -14.30 -16.96 -12.54
N LEU A 15 -14.27 -17.24 -11.24
CA LEU A 15 -13.07 -17.02 -10.42
C LEU A 15 -11.91 -17.89 -10.90
N LYS A 16 -12.16 -19.17 -11.22
CA LYS A 16 -11.14 -20.08 -11.77
C LYS A 16 -10.63 -19.61 -13.14
N GLU A 17 -11.54 -19.15 -14.02
CA GLU A 17 -11.16 -18.51 -15.29
C GLU A 17 -10.15 -17.38 -15.09
N GLN A 18 -10.35 -16.57 -14.04
CA GLN A 18 -9.48 -15.43 -13.72
C GLN A 18 -8.21 -15.81 -12.94
N GLY A 19 -7.96 -17.10 -12.73
CA GLY A 19 -6.80 -17.62 -12.02
C GLY A 19 -6.80 -17.33 -10.52
N VAL A 20 -7.98 -17.16 -9.93
CA VAL A 20 -8.14 -16.97 -8.48
C VAL A 20 -7.99 -18.32 -7.79
N ASP A 21 -7.03 -18.39 -6.89
CA ASP A 21 -6.72 -19.57 -6.06
C ASP A 21 -7.08 -19.35 -4.59
N THR A 22 -7.22 -18.09 -4.16
CA THR A 22 -7.47 -17.71 -2.77
C THR A 22 -8.52 -16.61 -2.68
N VAL A 23 -9.48 -16.75 -1.77
CA VAL A 23 -10.50 -15.75 -1.45
C VAL A 23 -10.57 -15.52 0.06
N PHE A 24 -10.85 -14.28 0.47
CA PHE A 24 -10.95 -13.89 1.87
C PHE A 24 -12.39 -13.49 2.18
N GLY A 25 -12.95 -13.91 3.31
CA GLY A 25 -14.33 -13.53 3.55
C GLY A 25 -14.94 -14.05 4.84
N TYR A 26 -16.21 -13.67 5.02
CA TYR A 26 -17.02 -14.09 6.14
C TYR A 26 -18.43 -14.50 5.67
N PRO A 27 -18.93 -15.70 6.04
CA PRO A 27 -20.24 -16.19 5.60
C PRO A 27 -21.39 -15.46 6.28
N GLY A 28 -22.56 -15.52 5.61
CA GLY A 28 -23.82 -15.03 6.17
C GLY A 28 -25.00 -15.46 5.29
N GLY A 29 -26.22 -15.21 5.73
CA GLY A 29 -27.45 -15.81 5.17
C GLY A 29 -27.66 -15.60 3.66
N ALA A 30 -27.29 -14.43 3.12
CA ALA A 30 -27.50 -14.14 1.71
C ALA A 30 -26.48 -14.85 0.80
N ILE A 31 -25.24 -15.06 1.28
CA ILE A 31 -24.13 -15.62 0.48
C ILE A 31 -23.97 -17.15 0.62
N LEU A 32 -24.81 -17.81 1.43
CA LEU A 32 -24.64 -19.24 1.72
C LEU A 32 -24.60 -20.15 0.49
N ASN A 33 -25.31 -19.83 -0.58
CA ASN A 33 -25.28 -20.63 -1.80
C ASN A 33 -23.87 -20.65 -2.42
N ILE A 34 -23.16 -19.52 -2.40
CA ILE A 34 -21.76 -19.42 -2.89
C ILE A 34 -20.82 -20.16 -1.94
N TYR A 35 -21.02 -20.06 -0.61
CA TYR A 35 -20.21 -20.78 0.37
C TYR A 35 -20.41 -22.30 0.34
N ASP A 36 -21.63 -22.78 0.03
CA ASP A 36 -21.87 -24.21 -0.20
C ASP A 36 -21.08 -24.73 -1.42
N GLU A 37 -20.99 -23.92 -2.46
CA GLU A 37 -20.19 -24.27 -3.64
C GLU A 37 -18.70 -24.17 -3.38
N LEU A 38 -18.22 -23.17 -2.61
CA LEU A 38 -16.84 -23.09 -2.13
C LEU A 38 -16.42 -24.35 -1.35
N TYR A 39 -17.32 -24.89 -0.50
CA TYR A 39 -17.06 -26.12 0.22
C TYR A 39 -16.82 -27.31 -0.72
N LYS A 40 -17.65 -27.44 -1.77
CA LYS A 40 -17.51 -28.50 -2.78
C LYS A 40 -16.26 -28.41 -3.63
N GLN A 41 -15.73 -27.18 -3.80
CA GLN A 41 -14.57 -26.89 -4.63
C GLN A 41 -13.36 -26.40 -3.81
N SER A 42 -13.29 -26.76 -2.52
CA SER A 42 -12.23 -26.34 -1.60
C SER A 42 -10.82 -26.83 -1.99
N ASP A 43 -10.72 -27.81 -2.88
CA ASP A 43 -9.48 -28.28 -3.49
C ASP A 43 -8.98 -27.37 -4.64
N LYS A 44 -9.80 -26.44 -5.12
CA LYS A 44 -9.52 -25.53 -6.24
C LYS A 44 -9.33 -24.08 -5.78
N ILE A 45 -10.17 -23.62 -4.86
CA ILE A 45 -10.15 -22.26 -4.33
C ILE A 45 -10.05 -22.35 -2.81
N HIS A 46 -8.95 -21.84 -2.27
CA HIS A 46 -8.74 -21.75 -0.83
C HIS A 46 -9.52 -20.57 -0.25
N HIS A 47 -10.37 -20.82 0.73
CA HIS A 47 -11.09 -19.78 1.45
C HIS A 47 -10.44 -19.51 2.82
N VAL A 48 -10.03 -18.28 3.05
CA VAL A 48 -9.54 -17.81 4.36
C VAL A 48 -10.69 -17.15 5.10
N LEU A 49 -11.16 -17.80 6.16
CA LEU A 49 -12.20 -17.25 7.03
C LEU A 49 -11.60 -16.18 7.95
N THR A 50 -11.88 -14.91 7.67
CA THR A 50 -11.45 -13.80 8.51
C THR A 50 -12.33 -13.64 9.75
N SER A 51 -11.88 -12.84 10.72
CA SER A 51 -12.68 -12.55 11.92
C SER A 51 -13.63 -11.37 11.71
N HIS A 52 -13.36 -10.57 10.67
CA HIS A 52 -14.16 -9.40 10.28
C HIS A 52 -14.03 -9.15 8.78
N GLU A 53 -15.07 -8.66 8.12
CA GLU A 53 -15.03 -8.41 6.66
C GLU A 53 -14.04 -7.30 6.27
N GLN A 54 -13.80 -6.33 7.16
CA GLN A 54 -12.73 -5.36 6.94
C GLN A 54 -11.38 -6.05 6.84
N GLY A 55 -11.08 -7.02 7.71
CA GLY A 55 -9.90 -7.87 7.61
C GLY A 55 -9.83 -8.63 6.28
N ALA A 56 -10.95 -9.13 5.78
CA ALA A 56 -11.02 -9.79 4.48
C ALA A 56 -10.66 -8.85 3.31
N SER A 57 -11.17 -7.63 3.33
CA SER A 57 -10.85 -6.63 2.30
C SER A 57 -9.38 -6.19 2.35
N HIS A 58 -8.80 -6.06 3.55
CA HIS A 58 -7.37 -5.77 3.70
C HIS A 58 -6.50 -6.96 3.30
N ALA A 59 -6.93 -8.19 3.55
CA ALA A 59 -6.21 -9.38 3.08
C ALA A 59 -6.22 -9.49 1.56
N ALA A 60 -7.36 -9.23 0.91
CA ALA A 60 -7.43 -9.17 -0.55
C ALA A 60 -6.53 -8.08 -1.14
N ASP A 61 -6.48 -6.90 -0.50
CA ASP A 61 -5.57 -5.80 -0.89
C ASP A 61 -4.10 -6.22 -0.72
N GLY A 62 -3.72 -6.78 0.44
CA GLY A 62 -2.36 -7.25 0.69
C GLY A 62 -1.91 -8.36 -0.28
N TYR A 63 -2.81 -9.31 -0.58
CA TYR A 63 -2.57 -10.33 -1.61
C TYR A 63 -2.30 -9.70 -2.98
N ALA A 64 -3.12 -8.73 -3.38
CA ALA A 64 -2.98 -8.06 -4.67
C ALA A 64 -1.66 -7.27 -4.77
N ARG A 65 -1.27 -6.56 -3.70
CA ARG A 65 0.00 -5.82 -3.67
C ARG A 65 1.21 -6.74 -3.73
N ALA A 66 1.20 -7.83 -2.95
CA ALA A 66 2.33 -8.76 -2.89
C ALA A 66 2.52 -9.55 -4.19
N THR A 67 1.42 -9.99 -4.81
CA THR A 67 1.45 -10.88 -5.99
C THR A 67 1.36 -10.15 -7.33
N GLY A 68 0.75 -8.96 -7.36
CA GLY A 68 0.36 -8.28 -8.61
C GLY A 68 -0.92 -8.81 -9.25
N LYS A 69 -1.52 -9.87 -8.71
CA LYS A 69 -2.81 -10.44 -9.13
C LYS A 69 -3.98 -9.61 -8.59
N VAL A 70 -5.20 -9.93 -9.02
CA VAL A 70 -6.41 -9.36 -8.41
C VAL A 70 -6.70 -10.06 -7.08
N GLY A 71 -6.89 -9.28 -6.01
CA GLY A 71 -7.35 -9.82 -4.74
C GLY A 71 -8.86 -9.97 -4.72
N VAL A 72 -9.36 -11.02 -4.07
CA VAL A 72 -10.81 -11.28 -4.01
C VAL A 72 -11.28 -11.39 -2.57
N CYS A 73 -12.30 -10.61 -2.20
CA CYS A 73 -12.99 -10.76 -0.92
C CYS A 73 -14.50 -10.98 -1.11
N MET A 74 -15.10 -11.66 -0.13
CA MET A 74 -16.52 -12.01 -0.17
C MET A 74 -17.20 -11.66 1.15
N ALA A 75 -18.43 -11.13 1.06
CA ALA A 75 -19.24 -10.82 2.23
C ALA A 75 -20.74 -11.03 1.97
N THR A 76 -21.48 -11.26 3.05
CA THR A 76 -22.94 -11.29 3.00
C THR A 76 -23.52 -9.88 2.84
N SER A 77 -24.83 -9.78 2.70
CA SER A 77 -25.58 -8.53 2.62
C SER A 77 -25.53 -7.69 3.92
N GLY A 78 -26.03 -6.48 3.87
CA GLY A 78 -26.18 -5.59 5.02
C GLY A 78 -24.84 -5.26 5.67
N PRO A 79 -24.67 -5.55 6.98
CA PRO A 79 -23.44 -5.20 7.71
C PRO A 79 -22.20 -5.89 7.16
N GLY A 80 -22.30 -7.11 6.60
CA GLY A 80 -21.18 -7.78 5.96
C GLY A 80 -20.63 -6.98 4.78
N ALA A 81 -21.50 -6.54 3.89
CA ALA A 81 -21.12 -5.71 2.75
C ALA A 81 -20.59 -4.33 3.18
N THR A 82 -21.23 -3.66 4.16
CA THR A 82 -20.77 -2.35 4.62
C THR A 82 -19.42 -2.39 5.33
N ASN A 83 -19.08 -3.50 5.99
CA ASN A 83 -17.78 -3.70 6.62
C ASN A 83 -16.61 -3.77 5.62
N LEU A 84 -16.86 -4.02 4.33
CA LEU A 84 -15.82 -3.97 3.28
C LEU A 84 -15.43 -2.54 2.88
N VAL A 85 -16.25 -1.54 3.17
CA VAL A 85 -16.14 -0.18 2.58
C VAL A 85 -14.79 0.47 2.89
N THR A 86 -14.29 0.39 4.11
CA THR A 86 -12.97 0.94 4.47
C THR A 86 -11.85 0.29 3.65
N GLY A 87 -11.87 -1.03 3.48
CA GLY A 87 -10.85 -1.72 2.68
C GLY A 87 -10.95 -1.39 1.19
N LEU A 88 -12.16 -1.27 0.65
CA LEU A 88 -12.36 -0.82 -0.74
C LEU A 88 -11.86 0.61 -0.94
N ALA A 89 -12.13 1.52 0.01
CA ALA A 89 -11.60 2.88 -0.03
C ALA A 89 -10.06 2.90 0.02
N THR A 90 -9.45 2.04 0.83
CA THR A 90 -7.99 1.86 0.89
C THR A 90 -7.43 1.42 -0.47
N ALA A 91 -8.00 0.38 -1.06
CA ALA A 91 -7.61 -0.12 -2.37
C ALA A 91 -7.82 0.93 -3.48
N TYR A 92 -8.92 1.69 -3.43
CA TYR A 92 -9.23 2.74 -4.39
C TYR A 92 -8.19 3.87 -4.35
N MET A 93 -7.87 4.36 -3.16
CA MET A 93 -6.92 5.46 -2.98
C MET A 93 -5.50 5.09 -3.46
N ASP A 94 -5.11 3.84 -3.35
CA ASP A 94 -3.79 3.34 -3.76
C ASP A 94 -3.80 2.62 -5.11
N SER A 95 -4.96 2.60 -5.79
CA SER A 95 -5.11 2.00 -7.13
C SER A 95 -4.85 0.47 -7.16
N ILE A 96 -5.28 -0.25 -6.14
CA ILE A 96 -5.07 -1.70 -6.00
C ILE A 96 -6.24 -2.48 -6.61
N PRO A 97 -5.98 -3.46 -7.50
CA PRO A 97 -7.03 -4.26 -8.12
C PRO A 97 -7.61 -5.27 -7.12
N VAL A 98 -8.82 -5.00 -6.65
CA VAL A 98 -9.60 -5.88 -5.78
C VAL A 98 -10.98 -6.11 -6.40
N VAL A 99 -11.47 -7.35 -6.40
CA VAL A 99 -12.85 -7.66 -6.72
C VAL A 99 -13.55 -8.11 -5.44
N ALA A 100 -14.55 -7.34 -5.02
CA ALA A 100 -15.39 -7.66 -3.88
C ALA A 100 -16.69 -8.28 -4.37
N ILE A 101 -17.02 -9.47 -3.90
CA ILE A 101 -18.28 -10.16 -4.21
C ILE A 101 -19.15 -10.10 -2.97
N THR A 102 -20.28 -9.41 -3.08
CA THR A 102 -21.30 -9.37 -2.02
C THR A 102 -22.57 -10.07 -2.50
N ALA A 103 -23.32 -10.63 -1.57
CA ALA A 103 -24.65 -11.13 -1.85
C ALA A 103 -25.69 -10.16 -1.28
N ASN A 104 -26.84 -10.09 -1.95
CA ASN A 104 -27.97 -9.29 -1.50
C ASN A 104 -29.22 -10.15 -1.28
N VAL A 105 -30.26 -9.55 -0.73
CA VAL A 105 -31.59 -10.18 -0.66
C VAL A 105 -32.11 -10.49 -2.07
N GLY A 106 -33.10 -11.36 -2.20
CA GLY A 106 -33.71 -11.64 -3.49
C GLY A 106 -34.37 -10.39 -4.11
N VAL A 107 -34.43 -10.34 -5.45
CA VAL A 107 -34.96 -9.19 -6.22
C VAL A 107 -36.30 -8.68 -5.70
N SER A 108 -37.22 -9.61 -5.30
CA SER A 108 -38.53 -9.26 -4.78
C SER A 108 -38.52 -8.50 -3.45
N LEU A 109 -37.40 -8.49 -2.73
CA LEU A 109 -37.21 -7.86 -1.44
C LEU A 109 -36.42 -6.54 -1.50
N LEU A 110 -35.81 -6.22 -2.64
CA LEU A 110 -35.02 -5.00 -2.82
C LEU A 110 -35.91 -3.74 -2.70
N GLY A 111 -35.41 -2.73 -1.98
CA GLY A 111 -36.09 -1.45 -1.73
C GLY A 111 -37.29 -1.56 -0.78
N LYS A 112 -37.30 -2.57 0.10
CA LYS A 112 -38.37 -2.82 1.05
C LYS A 112 -37.92 -2.81 2.52
N ASP A 113 -36.73 -2.29 2.79
CA ASP A 113 -36.11 -2.31 4.14
C ASP A 113 -36.09 -3.73 4.73
N SER A 114 -35.81 -4.72 3.87
CA SER A 114 -35.75 -6.13 4.24
C SER A 114 -34.59 -6.39 5.19
N PHE A 115 -34.66 -7.46 5.99
CA PHE A 115 -33.58 -7.82 6.92
C PHE A 115 -32.25 -7.97 6.20
N GLN A 116 -31.23 -7.23 6.66
CA GLN A 116 -29.88 -7.16 6.07
C GLN A 116 -29.85 -6.67 4.61
N GLU A 117 -30.82 -5.91 4.17
CA GLU A 117 -30.75 -5.19 2.90
C GLU A 117 -29.97 -3.88 3.08
N ILE A 118 -29.15 -3.55 2.09
CA ILE A 118 -28.49 -2.25 1.94
C ILE A 118 -28.25 -1.98 0.47
N ASP A 119 -28.35 -0.74 0.03
CA ASP A 119 -27.88 -0.31 -1.30
C ASP A 119 -26.35 -0.18 -1.29
N ILE A 120 -25.67 -1.33 -1.25
CA ILE A 120 -24.21 -1.34 -1.23
C ILE A 120 -23.60 -0.76 -2.51
N LYS A 121 -24.32 -0.82 -3.64
CA LYS A 121 -23.91 -0.16 -4.88
C LYS A 121 -23.83 1.36 -4.69
N GLY A 122 -24.83 1.99 -4.09
CA GLY A 122 -24.84 3.42 -3.77
C GLY A 122 -23.73 3.78 -2.77
N VAL A 123 -23.60 2.98 -1.70
CA VAL A 123 -22.58 3.20 -0.66
C VAL A 123 -21.14 3.13 -1.21
N THR A 124 -20.86 2.21 -2.13
CA THR A 124 -19.49 2.00 -2.63
C THR A 124 -19.16 2.82 -3.88
N MET A 125 -20.11 3.54 -4.45
CA MET A 125 -19.91 4.34 -5.68
C MET A 125 -18.68 5.26 -5.62
N PRO A 126 -18.43 6.04 -4.55
CA PRO A 126 -17.30 6.95 -4.47
C PRO A 126 -15.95 6.27 -4.13
N VAL A 127 -15.95 5.00 -3.76
CA VAL A 127 -14.76 4.27 -3.28
C VAL A 127 -14.45 3.02 -4.10
N THR A 128 -15.07 2.90 -5.28
CA THR A 128 -14.79 1.84 -6.24
C THR A 128 -14.56 2.42 -7.63
N LYS A 129 -13.81 1.72 -8.44
CA LYS A 129 -13.62 2.06 -9.84
C LYS A 129 -14.90 1.81 -10.65
N HIS A 130 -15.61 0.75 -10.29
CA HIS A 130 -16.95 0.43 -10.76
C HIS A 130 -17.67 -0.50 -9.77
N ASN A 131 -19.00 -0.54 -9.85
CA ASN A 131 -19.80 -1.46 -9.04
C ASN A 131 -21.08 -1.90 -9.76
N TYR A 132 -21.50 -3.12 -9.48
CA TYR A 132 -22.65 -3.77 -10.09
C TYR A 132 -23.65 -4.24 -9.04
N ILE A 133 -24.92 -4.36 -9.45
CA ILE A 133 -25.91 -5.23 -8.81
C ILE A 133 -26.46 -6.18 -9.87
N VAL A 134 -26.27 -7.48 -9.69
CA VAL A 134 -26.69 -8.54 -10.62
C VAL A 134 -28.03 -9.08 -10.17
N LYS A 135 -29.06 -8.85 -11.01
CA LYS A 135 -30.46 -9.27 -10.79
C LYS A 135 -30.96 -10.30 -11.84
N ASP A 136 -30.09 -10.65 -12.76
CA ASP A 136 -30.38 -11.54 -13.88
C ASP A 136 -29.21 -12.49 -14.05
N ILE A 137 -29.50 -13.81 -13.98
CA ILE A 137 -28.48 -14.85 -14.09
C ILE A 137 -27.76 -14.86 -15.44
N GLU A 138 -28.47 -14.48 -16.52
CA GLU A 138 -27.89 -14.43 -17.88
C GLU A 138 -26.74 -13.42 -17.99
N LYS A 139 -26.64 -12.45 -17.06
CA LYS A 139 -25.62 -11.43 -17.01
C LYS A 139 -24.49 -11.74 -16.03
N LEU A 140 -24.64 -12.76 -15.19
CA LEU A 140 -23.74 -12.99 -14.05
C LEU A 140 -22.30 -13.24 -14.49
N ALA A 141 -22.08 -14.18 -15.41
CA ALA A 141 -20.73 -14.53 -15.85
C ALA A 141 -20.01 -13.35 -16.52
N ASP A 142 -20.69 -12.65 -17.42
CA ASP A 142 -20.11 -11.50 -18.13
C ASP A 142 -19.83 -10.34 -17.18
N THR A 143 -20.68 -10.10 -16.18
CA THR A 143 -20.44 -9.06 -15.15
C THR A 143 -19.21 -9.38 -14.31
N ILE A 144 -18.99 -10.64 -13.91
CA ILE A 144 -17.79 -11.01 -13.14
C ILE A 144 -16.54 -10.83 -14.00
N ARG A 145 -16.54 -11.31 -15.25
CA ARG A 145 -15.42 -11.14 -16.20
C ARG A 145 -15.09 -9.68 -16.43
N GLU A 146 -16.11 -8.85 -16.65
CA GLU A 146 -15.95 -7.40 -16.82
C GLU A 146 -15.40 -6.73 -15.56
N ALA A 147 -15.82 -7.15 -14.35
CA ALA A 147 -15.31 -6.65 -13.10
C ALA A 147 -13.79 -6.87 -12.96
N PHE A 148 -13.30 -8.06 -13.32
CA PHE A 148 -11.85 -8.34 -13.32
C PHE A 148 -11.10 -7.52 -14.38
N GLN A 149 -11.67 -7.37 -15.57
CA GLN A 149 -11.09 -6.54 -16.62
C GLN A 149 -10.99 -5.06 -16.19
N ILE A 150 -12.06 -4.50 -15.61
CA ILE A 150 -12.09 -3.12 -15.13
C ILE A 150 -11.07 -2.93 -14.00
N ALA A 151 -11.02 -3.86 -13.03
CA ALA A 151 -10.11 -3.74 -11.89
C ALA A 151 -8.63 -3.61 -12.33
N GLN A 152 -8.26 -4.26 -13.42
CA GLN A 152 -6.87 -4.33 -13.91
C GLN A 152 -6.54 -3.32 -15.02
N SER A 153 -7.53 -2.80 -15.75
CA SER A 153 -7.31 -1.92 -16.91
C SER A 153 -6.96 -0.48 -16.51
N GLY A 154 -6.13 0.19 -17.29
CA GLY A 154 -5.74 1.59 -17.06
C GLY A 154 -5.20 1.81 -15.64
N ARG A 155 -5.66 2.87 -14.95
CA ARG A 155 -5.44 3.00 -13.51
C ARG A 155 -6.21 1.91 -12.78
N LYS A 156 -5.51 0.98 -12.14
CA LYS A 156 -6.10 -0.16 -11.42
C LYS A 156 -6.96 0.32 -10.24
N GLY A 157 -7.85 -0.53 -9.74
CA GLY A 157 -8.69 -0.18 -8.60
C GLY A 157 -9.76 -1.23 -8.28
N PRO A 158 -10.47 -1.10 -7.15
CA PRO A 158 -11.46 -2.06 -6.71
C PRO A 158 -12.76 -1.99 -7.52
N VAL A 159 -13.37 -3.16 -7.69
CA VAL A 159 -14.72 -3.31 -8.29
C VAL A 159 -15.58 -4.17 -7.37
N LEU A 160 -16.83 -3.77 -7.15
CA LEU A 160 -17.78 -4.54 -6.36
C LEU A 160 -18.84 -5.18 -7.26
N VAL A 161 -19.13 -6.45 -7.02
CA VAL A 161 -20.21 -7.20 -7.68
C VAL A 161 -21.18 -7.71 -6.61
N ASP A 162 -22.34 -7.07 -6.51
CA ASP A 162 -23.41 -7.44 -5.59
C ASP A 162 -24.38 -8.36 -6.31
N ILE A 163 -24.65 -9.55 -5.76
CA ILE A 163 -25.43 -10.60 -6.42
C ILE A 163 -26.65 -10.91 -5.58
N THR A 164 -27.86 -10.78 -6.17
CA THR A 164 -29.08 -11.14 -5.44
C THR A 164 -29.20 -12.65 -5.21
N LYS A 165 -29.76 -13.05 -4.06
CA LYS A 165 -29.82 -14.45 -3.61
C LYS A 165 -30.53 -15.39 -4.58
N ASP A 166 -31.55 -14.92 -5.27
CA ASP A 166 -32.28 -15.68 -6.29
C ASP A 166 -31.41 -15.94 -7.52
N VAL A 167 -30.57 -15.02 -7.93
CA VAL A 167 -29.57 -15.23 -9.00
C VAL A 167 -28.58 -16.32 -8.63
N THR A 168 -28.11 -16.40 -7.40
CA THR A 168 -27.17 -17.46 -6.99
C THR A 168 -27.77 -18.87 -7.08
N ALA A 169 -29.08 -19.01 -7.00
CA ALA A 169 -29.79 -20.30 -7.07
C ALA A 169 -30.36 -20.63 -8.49
N ALA A 170 -30.58 -19.60 -9.31
CA ALA A 170 -31.11 -19.78 -10.67
C ALA A 170 -30.10 -20.53 -11.56
N LYS A 171 -30.59 -21.16 -12.65
CA LYS A 171 -29.76 -21.95 -13.58
C LYS A 171 -29.78 -21.35 -14.98
N THR A 172 -28.61 -21.35 -15.62
CA THR A 172 -28.49 -20.99 -17.05
C THR A 172 -27.39 -21.79 -17.73
N TYR A 173 -27.22 -21.58 -19.03
CA TYR A 173 -26.12 -22.15 -19.80
C TYR A 173 -24.84 -21.33 -19.55
N PHE A 174 -23.80 -22.02 -19.12
CA PHE A 174 -22.48 -21.46 -18.94
C PHE A 174 -21.49 -22.06 -19.93
N GLU A 175 -20.60 -21.23 -20.45
CA GLU A 175 -19.46 -21.63 -21.25
C GLU A 175 -18.20 -20.94 -20.70
N SER A 176 -17.20 -21.75 -20.36
CA SER A 176 -15.93 -21.21 -19.86
C SER A 176 -15.17 -20.45 -20.95
N MET A 177 -14.55 -19.34 -20.58
CA MET A 177 -13.80 -18.46 -21.47
C MET A 177 -12.42 -18.18 -20.90
N GLU A 178 -11.45 -17.92 -21.78
CA GLU A 178 -10.15 -17.39 -21.35
C GLU A 178 -10.30 -15.95 -20.84
N PRO A 179 -9.53 -15.55 -19.81
CA PRO A 179 -9.54 -14.19 -19.32
C PRO A 179 -9.20 -13.18 -20.42
N ALA A 180 -9.80 -12.00 -20.34
CA ALA A 180 -9.44 -10.90 -21.23
C ALA A 180 -7.97 -10.49 -21.02
N VAL A 181 -7.22 -10.38 -22.11
CA VAL A 181 -5.84 -9.90 -22.06
C VAL A 181 -5.85 -8.40 -21.78
N ILE A 182 -5.20 -7.99 -20.70
CA ILE A 182 -5.05 -6.58 -20.36
C ILE A 182 -3.80 -6.05 -21.06
N HIS A 183 -4.00 -5.21 -22.05
CA HIS A 183 -2.91 -4.56 -22.79
C HIS A 183 -2.44 -3.29 -22.07
N PRO A 184 -1.10 -3.01 -22.09
CA PRO A 184 -0.59 -1.72 -21.63
C PRO A 184 -1.25 -0.56 -22.39
N VAL A 185 -1.54 0.54 -21.70
CA VAL A 185 -2.09 1.76 -22.32
C VAL A 185 -0.96 2.47 -23.09
N CYS A 186 -0.93 2.30 -24.40
CA CYS A 186 0.09 2.87 -25.30
C CYS A 186 -0.48 3.89 -26.30
N GLU A 187 -1.76 3.81 -26.64
CA GLU A 187 -2.44 4.65 -27.64
C GLU A 187 -2.51 6.13 -27.24
N THR A 188 -2.37 6.43 -25.94
CA THR A 188 -2.31 7.79 -25.40
C THR A 188 -0.92 8.41 -25.43
N ILE A 189 0.13 7.62 -25.73
CA ILE A 189 1.51 8.09 -25.80
C ILE A 189 1.71 8.93 -27.06
N LYS A 190 1.76 10.25 -26.90
CA LYS A 190 1.90 11.18 -28.02
C LYS A 190 3.37 11.41 -28.34
N GLU A 191 3.73 11.27 -29.62
CA GLU A 191 5.09 11.49 -30.12
C GLU A 191 5.62 12.90 -29.78
N LYS A 192 4.76 13.91 -29.81
CA LYS A 192 5.12 15.28 -29.42
C LYS A 192 5.59 15.34 -27.98
N SER A 193 4.83 14.77 -27.05
CA SER A 193 5.19 14.76 -25.61
C SER A 193 6.48 14.00 -25.34
N VAL A 194 6.71 12.89 -26.06
CA VAL A 194 7.96 12.11 -25.95
C VAL A 194 9.16 12.95 -26.41
N LYS A 195 9.05 13.66 -27.54
CA LYS A 195 10.12 14.54 -28.03
C LYS A 195 10.42 15.69 -27.08
N GLU A 196 9.38 16.39 -26.60
CA GLU A 196 9.52 17.47 -25.61
C GLU A 196 10.22 16.97 -24.34
N ALA A 197 9.82 15.80 -23.83
CA ALA A 197 10.47 15.21 -22.66
C ALA A 197 11.95 14.88 -22.91
N ILE A 198 12.31 14.30 -24.06
CA ILE A 198 13.70 14.00 -24.44
C ILE A 198 14.52 15.30 -24.49
N GLU A 199 14.02 16.33 -25.17
CA GLU A 199 14.70 17.64 -25.27
C GLU A 199 14.92 18.26 -23.88
N MET A 200 13.94 18.16 -22.97
CA MET A 200 14.08 18.66 -21.60
C MET A 200 15.11 17.86 -20.80
N ILE A 201 15.12 16.52 -20.93
CA ILE A 201 16.06 15.64 -20.21
C ILE A 201 17.49 15.89 -20.70
N GLU A 202 17.70 15.98 -22.02
CA GLU A 202 19.04 16.20 -22.59
C GLU A 202 19.58 17.62 -22.36
N ALA A 203 18.72 18.58 -22.04
CA ALA A 203 19.11 19.96 -21.69
C ALA A 203 19.37 20.16 -20.19
N ALA A 204 18.91 19.25 -19.34
CA ALA A 204 19.01 19.40 -17.89
C ALA A 204 20.47 19.29 -17.42
N LYS A 205 20.81 20.03 -16.35
CA LYS A 205 22.10 19.98 -15.67
C LYS A 205 22.02 19.38 -14.28
N GLN A 206 20.86 19.49 -13.67
CA GLN A 206 20.56 19.01 -12.32
C GLN A 206 19.24 18.21 -12.31
N PRO A 207 19.11 17.14 -13.14
CA PRO A 207 17.88 16.35 -13.19
C PRO A 207 17.68 15.58 -11.87
N TYR A 208 16.41 15.33 -11.54
CA TYR A 208 16.02 14.50 -10.40
C TYR A 208 14.85 13.60 -10.78
N VAL A 209 14.85 12.35 -10.30
CA VAL A 209 13.77 11.38 -10.57
C VAL A 209 12.96 11.13 -9.30
N LEU A 210 11.63 11.26 -9.42
CA LEU A 210 10.68 10.94 -8.37
C LEU A 210 9.83 9.74 -8.78
N LEU A 211 9.91 8.66 -8.00
CA LEU A 211 9.20 7.41 -8.27
C LEU A 211 7.95 7.27 -7.39
N GLY A 212 6.83 6.94 -8.01
CA GLY A 212 5.57 6.66 -7.32
C GLY A 212 5.08 5.21 -7.50
N GLY A 213 3.95 4.90 -6.89
CA GLY A 213 3.31 3.57 -6.93
C GLY A 213 2.95 3.07 -8.32
N GLY A 214 2.75 3.98 -9.30
CA GLY A 214 2.51 3.62 -10.68
C GLY A 214 3.64 2.80 -11.31
N CYS A 215 4.87 2.98 -10.86
CA CYS A 215 6.01 2.18 -11.31
C CYS A 215 5.88 0.70 -10.89
N THR A 216 5.45 0.45 -9.65
CA THR A 216 5.18 -0.90 -9.13
C THR A 216 3.99 -1.54 -9.85
N LEU A 217 2.91 -0.77 -10.07
CA LEU A 217 1.68 -1.26 -10.70
C LEU A 217 1.86 -1.59 -12.19
N SER A 218 2.85 -0.97 -12.85
CA SER A 218 3.24 -1.21 -14.26
C SER A 218 4.37 -2.25 -14.39
N ASP A 219 4.89 -2.80 -13.28
CA ASP A 219 6.07 -3.69 -13.26
C ASP A 219 7.26 -3.11 -14.03
N ALA A 220 7.56 -1.82 -13.80
CA ALA A 220 8.51 -1.03 -14.59
C ALA A 220 9.92 -0.89 -13.96
N SER A 221 10.23 -1.63 -12.87
CA SER A 221 11.48 -1.42 -12.10
C SER A 221 12.75 -1.57 -12.93
N GLU A 222 12.81 -2.53 -13.87
CA GLU A 222 13.95 -2.70 -14.76
C GLU A 222 14.14 -1.47 -15.67
N GLN A 223 13.04 -0.99 -16.27
CA GLN A 223 13.04 0.20 -17.14
C GLN A 223 13.41 1.46 -16.37
N VAL A 224 13.00 1.56 -15.10
CA VAL A 224 13.39 2.67 -14.20
C VAL A 224 14.90 2.64 -13.94
N ARG A 225 15.46 1.48 -13.60
CA ARG A 225 16.91 1.34 -13.35
C ARG A 225 17.74 1.68 -14.60
N GLU A 226 17.33 1.20 -15.77
CA GLU A 226 17.94 1.56 -17.05
C GLU A 226 17.84 3.06 -17.32
N PHE A 227 16.67 3.66 -17.10
CA PHE A 227 16.41 5.09 -17.30
C PHE A 227 17.30 5.95 -16.41
N VAL A 228 17.32 5.69 -15.10
CA VAL A 228 18.14 6.42 -14.12
C VAL A 228 19.61 6.36 -14.48
N LYS A 229 20.12 5.17 -14.80
CA LYS A 229 21.51 4.99 -15.24
C LYS A 229 21.83 5.75 -16.53
N LYS A 230 20.87 5.81 -17.46
CA LYS A 230 21.05 6.49 -18.74
C LYS A 230 21.09 8.02 -18.59
N ILE A 231 20.29 8.57 -17.70
CA ILE A 231 20.26 10.02 -17.49
C ILE A 231 21.18 10.50 -16.38
N ASP A 232 21.88 9.59 -15.69
CA ASP A 232 22.83 9.87 -14.59
C ASP A 232 22.26 10.86 -13.57
N ALA A 233 21.13 10.47 -12.94
CA ALA A 233 20.38 11.34 -12.04
C ALA A 233 20.13 10.72 -10.66
N PRO A 234 20.06 11.53 -9.59
CA PRO A 234 19.61 11.06 -8.28
C PRO A 234 18.13 10.69 -8.30
N VAL A 235 17.76 9.76 -7.42
CA VAL A 235 16.41 9.18 -7.33
C VAL A 235 15.88 9.31 -5.90
N CYS A 236 14.65 9.77 -5.80
CA CYS A 236 13.84 9.65 -4.59
C CYS A 236 12.52 8.95 -4.90
N ASP A 237 11.82 8.53 -3.87
CA ASP A 237 10.51 7.90 -4.00
C ASP A 237 9.44 8.57 -3.14
N THR A 238 8.20 8.27 -3.45
CA THR A 238 7.07 8.45 -2.55
C THR A 238 6.93 7.20 -1.66
N LEU A 239 6.11 7.29 -0.62
CA LEU A 239 5.78 6.14 0.22
C LEU A 239 5.37 4.89 -0.60
N MET A 240 4.60 5.09 -1.68
CA MET A 240 4.12 4.01 -2.55
C MET A 240 5.15 3.59 -3.62
N GLY A 241 6.22 4.34 -3.80
CA GLY A 241 7.31 4.02 -4.74
C GLY A 241 8.42 3.14 -4.16
N LYS A 242 8.33 2.78 -2.88
CA LYS A 242 9.34 1.96 -2.19
C LYS A 242 9.63 0.64 -2.92
N GLY A 243 10.92 0.33 -3.07
CA GLY A 243 11.40 -0.90 -3.71
C GLY A 243 11.39 -0.88 -5.25
N VAL A 244 10.87 0.16 -5.90
CA VAL A 244 11.00 0.33 -7.36
C VAL A 244 12.45 0.50 -7.77
N PHE A 245 13.20 1.24 -6.98
CA PHE A 245 14.64 1.44 -7.12
C PHE A 245 15.36 0.93 -5.87
N PRO A 246 16.53 0.27 -5.99
CA PRO A 246 17.22 -0.33 -4.87
C PRO A 246 17.59 0.69 -3.78
N GLY A 247 17.28 0.37 -2.53
CA GLY A 247 17.53 1.25 -1.39
C GLY A 247 19.01 1.46 -1.04
N GLU A 248 19.89 0.55 -1.46
CA GLU A 248 21.34 0.65 -1.26
C GLU A 248 22.09 1.29 -2.43
N ASP A 249 21.43 1.56 -3.56
CA ASP A 249 22.08 2.19 -4.71
C ASP A 249 22.56 3.62 -4.35
N PRO A 250 23.79 4.02 -4.71
CA PRO A 250 24.32 5.35 -4.43
C PRO A 250 23.45 6.51 -4.95
N ALA A 251 22.76 6.32 -6.08
CA ALA A 251 21.87 7.33 -6.66
C ALA A 251 20.57 7.50 -5.85
N TYR A 252 20.19 6.53 -5.01
CA TYR A 252 19.00 6.62 -4.19
C TYR A 252 19.20 7.53 -2.99
N THR A 253 18.30 8.48 -2.77
CA THR A 253 18.42 9.51 -1.74
C THR A 253 17.37 9.38 -0.63
N GLY A 254 16.45 8.42 -0.74
CA GLY A 254 15.39 8.18 0.23
C GLY A 254 14.03 8.74 -0.21
N MET A 255 13.08 8.76 0.71
CA MET A 255 11.74 9.26 0.48
C MET A 255 11.70 10.78 0.36
N LEU A 256 10.79 11.31 -0.48
CA LEU A 256 10.48 12.73 -0.61
C LEU A 256 9.25 13.12 0.21
N GLY A 257 9.24 14.34 0.75
CA GLY A 257 8.06 14.97 1.34
C GLY A 257 8.15 15.15 2.86
N MET A 258 6.99 15.15 3.54
CA MET A 258 6.85 15.53 4.95
C MET A 258 7.80 14.78 5.89
N HIS A 259 7.97 13.48 5.69
CA HIS A 259 8.90 12.62 6.42
C HIS A 259 10.01 12.07 5.52
N GLY A 260 10.29 12.79 4.43
CA GLY A 260 11.38 12.49 3.52
C GLY A 260 12.74 12.84 4.10
N THR A 261 13.79 12.32 3.49
CA THR A 261 15.16 12.70 3.86
C THR A 261 15.43 14.17 3.52
N LYS A 262 16.27 14.83 4.30
CA LYS A 262 16.72 16.19 3.96
C LYS A 262 17.40 16.23 2.60
N THR A 263 18.15 15.19 2.23
CA THR A 263 18.82 15.07 0.93
C THR A 263 17.80 15.09 -0.22
N SER A 264 16.75 14.27 -0.16
CA SER A 264 15.70 14.25 -1.20
C SER A 264 14.96 15.59 -1.29
N ASN A 265 14.57 16.14 -0.15
CA ASN A 265 13.80 17.38 -0.07
C ASN A 265 14.60 18.60 -0.60
N ILE A 266 15.85 18.74 -0.19
CA ILE A 266 16.73 19.81 -0.64
C ILE A 266 17.14 19.61 -2.09
N GLY A 267 17.53 18.38 -2.48
CA GLY A 267 17.96 18.05 -3.83
C GLY A 267 16.86 18.32 -4.87
N VAL A 268 15.62 17.89 -4.60
CA VAL A 268 14.48 18.21 -5.48
C VAL A 268 14.23 19.73 -5.55
N SER A 269 14.38 20.46 -4.44
CA SER A 269 14.19 21.90 -4.43
C SER A 269 15.29 22.64 -5.21
N GLN A 270 16.46 22.05 -5.38
CA GLN A 270 17.59 22.63 -6.12
C GLN A 270 17.66 22.18 -7.58
N SER A 271 16.97 21.11 -7.94
CA SER A 271 16.97 20.56 -9.31
C SER A 271 16.46 21.57 -10.35
N ASP A 272 16.93 21.43 -11.59
CA ASP A 272 16.44 22.19 -12.75
C ASP A 272 15.41 21.40 -13.57
N LEU A 273 15.33 20.08 -13.35
CA LEU A 273 14.35 19.18 -13.95
C LEU A 273 13.91 18.12 -12.96
N LEU A 274 12.60 18.03 -12.70
CA LEU A 274 11.99 16.94 -11.94
C LEU A 274 11.23 16.01 -12.88
N ILE A 275 11.59 14.72 -12.87
CA ILE A 275 10.93 13.69 -13.68
C ILE A 275 10.10 12.82 -12.73
N ALA A 276 8.80 13.08 -12.69
CA ALA A 276 7.85 12.41 -11.81
C ALA A 276 7.18 11.23 -12.53
N ILE A 277 7.44 10.01 -12.06
CA ILE A 277 7.04 8.77 -12.73
C ILE A 277 6.02 8.01 -11.87
N GLY A 278 4.79 7.88 -12.36
CA GLY A 278 3.71 7.16 -11.69
C GLY A 278 3.35 7.72 -10.31
N THR A 279 3.39 9.03 -10.15
CA THR A 279 3.09 9.73 -8.90
C THR A 279 2.00 10.79 -9.07
N ARG A 280 1.09 10.88 -8.08
CA ARG A 280 -0.07 11.79 -8.08
C ARG A 280 0.23 13.16 -7.46
N PHE A 281 1.43 13.42 -6.98
CA PHE A 281 1.75 14.60 -6.19
C PHE A 281 0.78 14.78 -5.01
N SER A 282 0.82 13.88 -4.04
CA SER A 282 0.06 14.01 -2.80
C SER A 282 0.59 15.19 -1.96
N ASP A 283 -0.28 15.80 -1.15
CA ASP A 283 0.08 16.88 -0.21
C ASP A 283 1.21 16.48 0.75
N ARG A 284 1.32 15.20 1.10
CA ARG A 284 2.41 14.67 1.92
C ARG A 284 3.75 14.65 1.17
N VAL A 285 3.73 14.67 -0.16
CA VAL A 285 4.94 14.70 -1.01
C VAL A 285 5.39 16.13 -1.30
N TYR A 286 4.47 17.01 -1.71
CA TYR A 286 4.86 18.36 -2.11
C TYR A 286 4.90 19.38 -0.96
N GLY A 287 4.23 19.14 0.17
CA GLY A 287 4.12 20.09 1.28
C GLY A 287 3.39 21.38 0.86
N ASN A 288 4.11 22.37 0.36
CA ASN A 288 3.55 23.61 -0.17
C ASN A 288 3.69 23.65 -1.69
N ALA A 289 2.56 23.60 -2.40
CA ALA A 289 2.53 23.58 -3.87
C ALA A 289 3.18 24.80 -4.53
N LYS A 290 3.22 25.96 -3.86
CA LYS A 290 3.83 27.19 -4.42
C LYS A 290 5.34 27.17 -4.40
N THR A 291 5.94 26.41 -3.49
CA THR A 291 7.40 26.35 -3.32
C THR A 291 7.99 25.02 -3.81
N PHE A 292 7.13 24.02 -4.07
CA PHE A 292 7.57 22.70 -4.51
C PHE A 292 8.27 22.75 -5.86
N ALA A 293 9.52 22.29 -5.90
CA ALA A 293 10.35 22.23 -7.12
C ALA A 293 10.29 23.51 -7.99
N SER A 294 10.19 24.69 -7.35
CA SER A 294 9.91 25.97 -8.01
C SER A 294 10.99 26.42 -9.00
N ARG A 295 12.17 25.80 -8.97
CA ARG A 295 13.29 26.06 -9.90
C ARG A 295 13.30 25.08 -11.07
N ALA A 296 12.62 23.94 -10.94
CA ALA A 296 12.64 22.86 -11.90
C ALA A 296 11.52 22.99 -12.93
N LYS A 297 11.79 22.59 -14.15
CA LYS A 297 10.75 22.11 -15.05
C LYS A 297 10.27 20.74 -14.59
N ILE A 298 9.03 20.39 -14.87
CA ILE A 298 8.44 19.13 -14.40
C ILE A 298 7.91 18.31 -15.57
N ILE A 299 8.41 17.08 -15.70
CA ILE A 299 7.85 16.05 -16.58
C ILE A 299 7.04 15.09 -15.71
N GLN A 300 5.79 14.83 -16.08
CA GLN A 300 4.96 13.80 -15.42
C GLN A 300 4.68 12.65 -16.39
N ILE A 301 4.98 11.43 -15.95
CA ILE A 301 4.62 10.19 -16.65
C ILE A 301 3.54 9.50 -15.81
N ASP A 302 2.32 9.42 -16.34
CA ASP A 302 1.20 8.81 -15.62
C ASP A 302 0.24 8.12 -16.61
N ILE A 303 -0.47 7.11 -16.11
CA ILE A 303 -1.50 6.41 -16.89
C ILE A 303 -2.84 7.15 -16.87
N ASP A 304 -3.07 7.98 -15.84
CA ASP A 304 -4.32 8.69 -15.60
C ASP A 304 -4.21 10.17 -15.98
N PRO A 305 -4.84 10.61 -17.08
CA PRO A 305 -4.79 12.02 -17.48
C PRO A 305 -5.44 12.97 -16.46
N ALA A 306 -6.29 12.47 -15.55
CA ALA A 306 -6.91 13.30 -14.52
C ALA A 306 -5.93 13.74 -13.41
N GLU A 307 -4.77 13.12 -13.30
CA GLU A 307 -3.72 13.52 -12.34
C GLU A 307 -2.83 14.66 -12.88
N VAL A 308 -2.90 14.96 -14.18
CA VAL A 308 -2.09 16.03 -14.81
C VAL A 308 -2.60 17.42 -14.39
N ASN A 309 -1.69 18.25 -13.88
CA ASN A 309 -2.00 19.61 -13.41
C ASN A 309 -3.03 19.68 -12.26
N LYS A 310 -3.30 18.56 -11.58
CA LYS A 310 -4.28 18.51 -10.51
C LYS A 310 -3.79 19.21 -9.23
N ASN A 311 -2.59 18.91 -8.81
CA ASN A 311 -2.00 19.42 -7.57
C ASN A 311 -0.78 20.33 -7.84
N ILE A 312 0.04 19.96 -8.81
CA ILE A 312 1.26 20.67 -9.23
C ILE A 312 1.14 20.94 -10.74
N LEU A 313 1.44 22.16 -11.14
CA LEU A 313 1.54 22.50 -12.56
C LEU A 313 2.81 21.88 -13.16
N ILE A 314 2.68 21.27 -14.31
CA ILE A 314 3.78 20.59 -14.98
C ILE A 314 4.04 21.17 -16.37
N ASP A 315 5.24 21.00 -16.89
CA ASP A 315 5.62 21.50 -18.22
C ASP A 315 5.23 20.51 -19.34
N THR A 316 5.46 19.22 -19.12
CA THR A 316 5.14 18.17 -20.11
C THR A 316 4.60 16.92 -19.44
N ALA A 317 3.53 16.34 -20.01
CA ALA A 317 2.98 15.06 -19.60
C ALA A 317 3.09 14.00 -20.69
N ILE A 318 3.48 12.78 -20.30
CA ILE A 318 3.36 11.59 -21.15
C ILE A 318 2.31 10.68 -20.52
N ILE A 319 1.14 10.57 -21.18
CA ILE A 319 0.05 9.72 -20.70
C ILE A 319 0.19 8.34 -21.29
N GLY A 320 0.34 7.32 -20.43
CA GLY A 320 0.48 5.93 -20.83
C GLY A 320 1.02 5.05 -19.72
N ASP A 321 1.14 3.77 -20.02
CA ASP A 321 1.75 2.80 -19.12
C ASP A 321 3.24 3.14 -18.88
N VAL A 322 3.65 3.19 -17.62
CA VAL A 322 5.02 3.60 -17.22
C VAL A 322 6.09 2.74 -17.89
N LYS A 323 5.90 1.41 -17.92
CA LYS A 323 6.86 0.49 -18.55
C LYS A 323 7.00 0.75 -20.05
N ALA A 324 5.87 0.97 -20.73
CA ALA A 324 5.84 1.27 -22.15
C ALA A 324 6.52 2.62 -22.45
N VAL A 325 6.20 3.66 -21.68
CA VAL A 325 6.81 5.00 -21.84
C VAL A 325 8.32 4.96 -21.62
N LEU A 326 8.77 4.34 -20.51
CA LEU A 326 10.21 4.24 -20.22
C LEU A 326 10.95 3.39 -21.26
N THR A 327 10.32 2.34 -21.80
CA THR A 327 10.92 1.57 -22.89
C THR A 327 11.18 2.43 -24.12
N ILE A 328 10.27 3.35 -24.45
CA ILE A 328 10.45 4.29 -25.57
C ILE A 328 11.56 5.30 -25.26
N LEU A 329 11.55 5.90 -24.06
CA LEU A 329 12.55 6.88 -23.65
C LEU A 329 13.95 6.26 -23.59
N ASN A 330 14.11 5.08 -22.99
CA ASN A 330 15.40 4.36 -22.89
C ASN A 330 16.02 4.06 -24.26
N ARG A 331 15.21 3.79 -25.28
CA ARG A 331 15.70 3.55 -26.64
C ARG A 331 16.15 4.81 -27.35
N ARG A 332 15.62 5.99 -26.99
CA ARG A 332 15.77 7.24 -27.76
C ARG A 332 16.70 8.24 -27.10
N LEU A 333 16.81 8.22 -25.77
CA LEU A 333 17.73 9.09 -25.02
C LEU A 333 19.19 8.72 -25.29
N SER A 334 20.02 9.72 -25.43
CA SER A 334 21.48 9.57 -25.35
C SER A 334 21.95 9.40 -23.90
N GLN A 335 23.12 8.80 -23.70
CA GLN A 335 23.74 8.69 -22.38
C GLN A 335 24.12 10.08 -21.88
N GLN A 336 23.66 10.45 -20.68
CA GLN A 336 24.01 11.69 -19.99
C GLN A 336 25.10 11.47 -18.96
N GLN A 337 25.73 12.55 -18.49
CA GLN A 337 26.69 12.58 -17.40
C GLN A 337 26.51 13.85 -16.58
N HIS A 338 26.25 13.71 -15.28
CA HIS A 338 26.02 14.80 -14.35
C HIS A 338 26.90 14.69 -13.10
N GLU A 339 28.20 14.36 -13.29
CA GLU A 339 29.15 14.05 -12.21
C GLU A 339 29.15 15.11 -11.09
N ALA A 340 29.18 16.40 -11.43
CA ALA A 340 29.18 17.48 -10.45
C ALA A 340 27.88 17.48 -9.60
N TRP A 341 26.73 17.26 -10.24
CA TRP A 341 25.44 17.19 -9.57
C TRP A 341 25.35 15.95 -8.66
N MET A 342 25.78 14.80 -9.17
CA MET A 342 25.80 13.57 -8.38
C MET A 342 26.75 13.71 -7.15
N GLN A 343 27.87 14.42 -7.30
CA GLN A 343 28.77 14.70 -6.17
C GLN A 343 28.11 15.62 -5.14
N GLU A 344 27.43 16.69 -5.56
CA GLU A 344 26.66 17.55 -4.66
C GLU A 344 25.62 16.76 -3.84
N ILE A 345 24.95 15.81 -4.48
CA ILE A 345 23.98 14.90 -3.80
C ILE A 345 24.69 14.00 -2.79
N GLN A 346 25.86 13.43 -3.12
CA GLN A 346 26.64 12.63 -2.16
C GLN A 346 27.09 13.46 -0.97
N ASP A 347 27.53 14.70 -1.20
CA ASP A 347 27.91 15.63 -0.14
C ASP A 347 26.71 15.97 0.76
N MET A 348 25.51 16.14 0.21
CA MET A 348 24.28 16.31 0.98
C MET A 348 23.95 15.06 1.81
N LYS A 349 24.09 13.85 1.24
CA LYS A 349 23.88 12.59 2.00
C LYS A 349 24.82 12.51 3.19
N ALA A 350 26.08 12.86 3.00
CA ALA A 350 27.08 12.88 4.07
C ALA A 350 26.79 13.96 5.13
N LYS A 351 26.27 15.10 4.71
CA LYS A 351 25.93 16.24 5.61
C LYS A 351 24.67 15.99 6.44
N TYR A 352 23.70 15.27 5.88
CA TYR A 352 22.38 15.05 6.49
C TYR A 352 22.06 13.56 6.65
N PRO A 353 22.87 12.80 7.42
CA PRO A 353 22.61 11.38 7.65
C PRO A 353 21.28 11.20 8.42
N MET A 354 20.64 10.08 8.20
CA MET A 354 19.53 9.65 9.05
C MET A 354 20.10 9.12 10.37
N THR A 355 19.66 9.70 11.49
CA THR A 355 20.17 9.37 12.83
C THR A 355 19.02 9.09 13.80
N TYR A 356 19.27 8.26 14.81
CA TYR A 356 18.35 7.96 15.89
C TYR A 356 19.11 7.51 17.15
N HIS A 357 18.44 7.42 18.29
CA HIS A 357 19.02 6.96 19.55
C HIS A 357 19.29 5.45 19.52
N GLN A 358 20.57 5.06 19.49
CA GLN A 358 21.00 3.66 19.38
C GLN A 358 21.19 2.96 20.74
N GLU A 359 21.19 3.72 21.83
CA GLU A 359 21.44 3.24 23.19
C GLU A 359 20.25 2.49 23.82
N ARG A 360 19.09 2.58 23.22
CA ARG A 360 17.83 1.94 23.68
C ARG A 360 17.04 1.34 22.52
N LEU A 361 16.06 0.51 22.87
CA LEU A 361 15.11 0.01 21.88
C LEU A 361 14.30 1.18 21.30
N SER A 362 14.26 1.31 20.00
CA SER A 362 13.59 2.41 19.28
C SER A 362 12.95 1.89 17.99
N GLY A 363 11.98 2.65 17.45
CA GLY A 363 11.34 2.29 16.18
C GLY A 363 12.35 2.06 15.04
N PRO A 364 13.25 3.03 14.75
CA PRO A 364 14.30 2.83 13.75
C PRO A 364 15.17 1.60 13.97
N GLY A 365 15.63 1.40 15.21
CA GLY A 365 16.50 0.26 15.56
C GLY A 365 15.81 -1.11 15.34
N LEU A 366 14.50 -1.19 15.63
CA LEU A 366 13.70 -2.39 15.31
C LEU A 366 13.68 -2.66 13.81
N ILE A 367 13.44 -1.63 13.00
CA ILE A 367 13.36 -1.77 11.54
C ILE A 367 14.70 -2.19 10.92
N GLU A 368 15.80 -1.56 11.32
CA GLU A 368 17.14 -1.96 10.85
C GLU A 368 17.47 -3.39 11.25
N LYS A 369 17.09 -3.80 12.47
CA LYS A 369 17.31 -5.16 12.92
C LYS A 369 16.46 -6.19 12.14
N ILE A 370 15.20 -5.85 11.78
CA ILE A 370 14.39 -6.70 10.92
C ILE A 370 15.04 -6.84 9.54
N TYR A 371 15.53 -5.73 8.95
CA TYR A 371 16.25 -5.77 7.68
C TYR A 371 17.47 -6.70 7.76
N GLU A 372 18.31 -6.55 8.79
CA GLU A 372 19.50 -7.39 9.01
C GLU A 372 19.13 -8.89 9.14
N LEU A 373 18.15 -9.20 10.01
CA LEU A 373 17.78 -10.59 10.32
C LEU A 373 17.04 -11.30 9.19
N THR A 374 16.48 -10.56 8.25
CA THR A 374 15.80 -11.09 7.07
C THR A 374 16.63 -10.94 5.79
N GLU A 375 17.88 -10.46 5.93
CA GLU A 375 18.76 -10.17 4.78
C GLU A 375 18.06 -9.29 3.71
N GLY A 376 17.17 -8.41 4.15
CA GLY A 376 16.36 -7.55 3.29
C GLY A 376 15.31 -8.27 2.43
N ASP A 377 15.06 -9.57 2.65
CA ASP A 377 14.16 -10.37 1.79
C ASP A 377 12.70 -10.47 2.30
N ALA A 378 12.36 -9.89 3.45
CA ALA A 378 11.00 -9.93 3.97
C ALA A 378 10.04 -9.03 3.18
N ILE A 379 8.75 -9.39 3.22
CA ILE A 379 7.65 -8.50 2.88
C ILE A 379 7.25 -7.77 4.16
N ILE A 380 7.28 -6.46 4.12
CA ILE A 380 6.92 -5.59 5.23
C ILE A 380 5.53 -5.01 4.97
N THR A 381 4.58 -5.35 5.82
CA THR A 381 3.31 -4.64 5.89
C THR A 381 3.35 -3.64 7.04
N THR A 382 2.62 -2.56 6.96
CA THR A 382 2.56 -1.61 8.06
C THR A 382 1.14 -1.16 8.36
N GLU A 383 0.90 -0.89 9.61
CA GLU A 383 -0.16 -0.01 10.05
C GLU A 383 0.20 1.46 9.74
N VAL A 384 -0.61 2.43 10.20
CA VAL A 384 -0.41 3.85 9.90
C VAL A 384 -0.01 4.65 11.14
N GLY A 385 1.13 5.33 11.06
CA GLY A 385 1.67 6.14 12.16
C GLY A 385 3.18 6.31 12.09
N GLN A 386 3.82 6.52 13.24
CA GLN A 386 5.28 6.65 13.34
C GLN A 386 5.99 5.40 12.82
N HIS A 387 5.53 4.22 13.21
CA HIS A 387 6.05 2.92 12.79
C HIS A 387 6.04 2.74 11.27
N GLN A 388 5.03 3.25 10.57
CA GLN A 388 4.96 3.28 9.10
C GLN A 388 6.09 4.11 8.51
N MET A 389 6.33 5.30 9.07
CA MET A 389 7.38 6.19 8.60
C MET A 389 8.76 5.60 8.88
N TRP A 390 9.00 5.05 10.07
CA TRP A 390 10.26 4.36 10.38
C TRP A 390 10.50 3.18 9.44
N ALA A 391 9.46 2.36 9.16
CA ALA A 391 9.57 1.27 8.18
C ALA A 391 9.93 1.80 6.78
N ALA A 392 9.35 2.93 6.36
CA ALA A 392 9.66 3.55 5.08
C ALA A 392 11.05 4.19 5.01
N GLN A 393 11.60 4.65 6.16
CA GLN A 393 12.88 5.36 6.23
C GLN A 393 14.08 4.42 6.43
N TYR A 394 13.93 3.36 7.25
CA TYR A 394 15.06 2.58 7.74
C TYR A 394 15.15 1.15 7.19
N TYR A 395 14.06 0.60 6.61
CA TYR A 395 14.15 -0.63 5.84
C TYR A 395 14.60 -0.32 4.41
N LYS A 396 15.66 -0.95 3.95
CA LYS A 396 16.20 -0.74 2.60
C LYS A 396 15.54 -1.72 1.61
N TYR A 397 14.49 -1.25 0.94
CA TYR A 397 13.76 -2.07 -0.02
C TYR A 397 14.55 -2.22 -1.32
N GLU A 398 14.78 -3.46 -1.76
CA GLU A 398 15.61 -3.78 -2.94
C GLU A 398 14.78 -4.14 -4.18
N ARG A 399 13.50 -4.45 -3.98
CA ARG A 399 12.60 -4.86 -5.06
C ARG A 399 11.17 -4.37 -4.82
N PRO A 400 10.37 -4.21 -5.90
CA PRO A 400 8.97 -3.85 -5.77
C PRO A 400 8.17 -4.91 -4.99
N ARG A 401 7.03 -4.52 -4.44
CA ARG A 401 6.10 -5.38 -3.69
C ARG A 401 6.64 -5.93 -2.36
N GLN A 402 7.72 -5.33 -1.84
CA GLN A 402 8.23 -5.63 -0.50
C GLN A 402 7.58 -4.77 0.59
N PHE A 403 7.05 -3.59 0.23
CA PHE A 403 6.44 -2.65 1.17
C PHE A 403 4.96 -2.47 0.87
N LEU A 404 4.11 -2.91 1.77
CA LEU A 404 2.65 -2.88 1.67
C LEU A 404 2.08 -1.99 2.77
N THR A 405 1.44 -0.90 2.39
CA THR A 405 0.94 0.08 3.36
C THR A 405 -0.25 0.85 2.79
N SER A 406 -1.11 1.38 3.65
CA SER A 406 -2.18 2.30 3.25
C SER A 406 -1.61 3.71 3.10
N GLY A 407 -1.14 4.05 1.90
CA GLY A 407 -0.47 5.34 1.65
C GLY A 407 -1.43 6.49 1.38
N GLY A 408 -2.50 6.24 0.63
CA GLY A 408 -3.45 7.27 0.21
C GLY A 408 -4.53 7.57 1.25
N LEU A 409 -5.18 6.55 1.80
CA LEU A 409 -6.25 6.72 2.79
C LEU A 409 -5.69 6.82 4.23
N GLY A 410 -4.56 6.19 4.52
CA GLY A 410 -3.98 6.22 5.85
C GLY A 410 -4.77 5.39 6.87
N THR A 411 -5.15 4.18 6.50
CA THR A 411 -6.04 3.31 7.26
C THR A 411 -5.30 2.64 8.41
N MET A 412 -5.55 3.06 9.64
CA MET A 412 -5.19 2.31 10.85
C MET A 412 -6.00 1.01 10.89
N GLY A 413 -5.37 -0.11 11.25
CA GLY A 413 -5.98 -1.45 11.21
C GLY A 413 -5.83 -2.19 9.88
N TYR A 414 -5.04 -1.65 8.93
CA TYR A 414 -4.78 -2.25 7.61
C TYR A 414 -3.79 -3.42 7.66
N GLY A 415 -2.71 -3.25 8.44
CA GLY A 415 -1.47 -4.00 8.27
C GLY A 415 -1.57 -5.51 8.51
N LEU A 416 -2.24 -5.94 9.59
CA LEU A 416 -2.37 -7.38 9.91
C LEU A 416 -3.19 -8.13 8.86
N GLY A 417 -4.32 -7.58 8.41
CA GLY A 417 -5.08 -8.17 7.31
C GLY A 417 -4.24 -8.27 6.05
N ALA A 418 -3.53 -7.20 5.69
CA ALA A 418 -2.63 -7.18 4.53
C ALA A 418 -1.48 -8.20 4.65
N ALA A 419 -0.92 -8.41 5.86
CA ALA A 419 0.10 -9.41 6.11
C ALA A 419 -0.43 -10.84 5.86
N ILE A 420 -1.64 -11.14 6.33
CA ILE A 420 -2.31 -12.42 6.08
C ILE A 420 -2.45 -12.64 4.57
N GLY A 421 -2.96 -11.65 3.84
CA GLY A 421 -3.10 -11.73 2.39
C GLY A 421 -1.77 -11.87 1.65
N ALA A 422 -0.75 -11.12 2.05
CA ALA A 422 0.60 -11.21 1.48
C ALA A 422 1.22 -12.59 1.70
N LYS A 423 1.05 -13.16 2.90
CA LYS A 423 1.57 -14.51 3.21
C LYS A 423 0.85 -15.59 2.43
N CYS A 424 -0.47 -15.48 2.22
CA CYS A 424 -1.19 -16.39 1.33
C CYS A 424 -0.69 -16.31 -0.12
N GLY A 425 -0.38 -15.11 -0.61
CA GLY A 425 0.11 -14.90 -1.97
C GLY A 425 1.60 -15.24 -2.17
N CYS A 426 2.39 -15.18 -1.10
CA CYS A 426 3.84 -15.41 -1.10
C CYS A 426 4.26 -16.32 0.06
N PRO A 427 3.86 -17.61 0.03
CA PRO A 427 4.02 -18.53 1.16
C PRO A 427 5.49 -18.76 1.57
N ASP A 428 6.43 -18.62 0.65
CA ASP A 428 7.86 -18.85 0.89
C ASP A 428 8.56 -17.62 1.52
N LYS A 429 7.89 -16.46 1.62
CA LYS A 429 8.47 -15.24 2.16
C LYS A 429 8.18 -15.09 3.65
N VAL A 430 9.12 -14.52 4.38
CA VAL A 430 8.86 -13.97 5.71
C VAL A 430 8.00 -12.73 5.54
N VAL A 431 6.86 -12.67 6.22
CA VAL A 431 5.96 -11.52 6.21
C VAL A 431 5.89 -10.94 7.62
N VAL A 432 6.22 -9.67 7.73
CA VAL A 432 6.28 -8.94 9.00
C VAL A 432 5.33 -7.75 8.94
N ASN A 433 4.35 -7.70 9.84
CA ASN A 433 3.56 -6.50 10.05
C ASN A 433 4.19 -5.61 11.11
N ILE A 434 4.36 -4.33 10.80
CA ILE A 434 4.86 -3.32 11.74
C ILE A 434 3.68 -2.47 12.18
N ALA A 435 3.25 -2.63 13.42
CA ALA A 435 2.08 -1.95 13.97
C ALA A 435 2.46 -1.05 15.14
N GLY A 436 1.75 0.07 15.30
CA GLY A 436 1.69 0.75 16.57
C GLY A 436 0.62 0.12 17.46
N ASP A 437 0.77 0.22 18.77
CA ASP A 437 -0.18 -0.34 19.74
C ASP A 437 -1.62 0.19 19.56
N GLY A 438 -1.78 1.46 19.19
CA GLY A 438 -3.09 2.03 18.86
C GLY A 438 -3.71 1.47 17.58
N CYS A 439 -2.91 1.17 16.55
CA CYS A 439 -3.39 0.60 15.30
C CYS A 439 -3.73 -0.88 15.42
N PHE A 440 -2.85 -1.65 16.08
CA PHE A 440 -3.05 -3.09 16.30
C PHE A 440 -4.41 -3.39 16.95
N ARG A 441 -4.86 -2.54 17.89
CA ARG A 441 -6.17 -2.68 18.56
C ARG A 441 -7.36 -2.67 17.62
N MET A 442 -7.24 -2.06 16.44
CA MET A 442 -8.38 -1.89 15.54
C MET A 442 -8.77 -3.18 14.83
N ASN A 443 -7.78 -4.06 14.53
CA ASN A 443 -8.00 -5.34 13.84
C ASN A 443 -7.23 -6.51 14.48
N MET A 444 -6.92 -6.45 15.77
CA MET A 444 -6.22 -7.51 16.52
C MET A 444 -6.95 -8.86 16.49
N ASN A 445 -8.26 -8.85 16.23
CA ASN A 445 -9.07 -10.06 16.06
C ASN A 445 -8.58 -10.94 14.90
N GLU A 446 -7.86 -10.39 13.92
CA GLU A 446 -7.31 -11.15 12.80
C GLU A 446 -6.11 -12.04 13.21
N ILE A 447 -5.57 -11.92 14.42
CA ILE A 447 -4.67 -12.93 14.99
C ILE A 447 -5.36 -14.31 15.00
N ALA A 448 -6.66 -14.35 15.36
CA ALA A 448 -7.43 -15.60 15.33
C ALA A 448 -7.63 -16.12 13.89
N THR A 449 -7.62 -15.28 12.88
CA THR A 449 -7.61 -15.68 11.47
C THR A 449 -6.30 -16.35 11.11
N ALA A 450 -5.18 -15.72 11.46
CA ALA A 450 -3.85 -16.26 11.19
C ALA A 450 -3.64 -17.62 11.86
N THR A 451 -4.03 -17.75 13.12
CA THR A 451 -3.88 -19.02 13.88
C THR A 451 -4.79 -20.12 13.37
N ARG A 452 -6.06 -19.80 13.08
CA ARG A 452 -7.03 -20.79 12.53
C ARG A 452 -6.58 -21.35 11.19
N SER A 453 -6.00 -20.50 10.35
CA SER A 453 -5.60 -20.85 8.98
C SER A 453 -4.11 -21.22 8.88
N GLU A 454 -3.42 -21.33 10.01
CA GLU A 454 -1.98 -21.66 10.09
C GLU A 454 -1.12 -20.77 9.16
N ILE A 455 -1.42 -19.45 9.13
CA ILE A 455 -0.72 -18.47 8.31
C ILE A 455 0.38 -17.81 9.14
N PRO A 456 1.66 -18.15 8.96
CA PRO A 456 2.76 -17.67 9.78
C PRO A 456 3.13 -16.22 9.43
N VAL A 457 2.47 -15.28 10.07
CA VAL A 457 2.80 -13.84 10.02
C VAL A 457 3.48 -13.44 11.34
N ILE A 458 4.43 -12.53 11.26
CA ILE A 458 5.09 -11.94 12.44
C ILE A 458 4.51 -10.55 12.66
N GLU A 459 3.83 -10.38 13.78
CA GLU A 459 3.25 -9.11 14.22
C GLU A 459 4.23 -8.41 15.16
N VAL A 460 4.82 -7.29 14.74
CA VAL A 460 5.72 -6.47 15.55
C VAL A 460 4.96 -5.23 16.01
N VAL A 461 4.51 -5.25 17.25
CA VAL A 461 3.83 -4.12 17.89
C VAL A 461 4.88 -3.17 18.48
N VAL A 462 5.09 -2.03 17.83
CA VAL A 462 5.93 -0.93 18.32
C VAL A 462 5.12 -0.16 19.35
N ASN A 463 5.23 -0.58 20.61
CA ASN A 463 4.37 -0.19 21.71
C ASN A 463 4.98 0.95 22.52
N ASN A 464 4.50 2.16 22.31
CA ASN A 464 4.89 3.34 23.06
C ASN A 464 3.79 3.88 23.99
N HIS A 465 2.69 3.14 24.16
CA HIS A 465 1.51 3.47 24.97
C HIS A 465 0.83 4.81 24.58
N VAL A 466 1.04 5.27 23.34
CA VAL A 466 0.44 6.51 22.84
C VAL A 466 0.04 6.39 21.36
N LEU A 467 -0.84 7.25 20.89
CA LEU A 467 -1.05 7.48 19.47
C LEU A 467 0.10 8.35 18.95
N GLY A 468 1.25 7.71 18.69
CA GLY A 468 2.56 8.37 18.59
C GLY A 468 2.63 9.49 17.57
N MET A 469 2.10 9.32 16.34
CA MET A 469 2.11 10.38 15.33
C MET A 469 1.25 11.58 15.76
N VAL A 470 0.07 11.34 16.35
CA VAL A 470 -0.80 12.43 16.83
C VAL A 470 -0.14 13.13 18.03
N ARG A 471 0.44 12.38 18.96
CA ARG A 471 1.20 12.92 20.08
C ARG A 471 2.39 13.78 19.60
N GLN A 472 3.13 13.34 18.58
CA GLN A 472 4.22 14.12 17.99
C GLN A 472 3.73 15.48 17.49
N TRP A 473 2.57 15.51 16.81
CA TRP A 473 1.96 16.76 16.35
C TRP A 473 1.49 17.64 17.50
N GLN A 474 0.89 17.05 18.55
CA GLN A 474 0.48 17.79 19.75
C GLN A 474 1.71 18.39 20.47
N ASN A 475 2.82 17.66 20.51
CA ASN A 475 4.08 18.16 21.07
C ASN A 475 4.60 19.36 20.25
N LEU A 476 4.73 19.21 18.94
CA LEU A 476 5.39 20.20 18.09
C LEU A 476 4.53 21.43 17.79
N PHE A 477 3.19 21.28 17.66
CA PHE A 477 2.33 22.32 17.11
C PHE A 477 1.15 22.73 18.01
N TYR A 478 0.89 21.99 19.10
CA TYR A 478 -0.27 22.24 19.96
C TYR A 478 0.09 22.49 21.43
N GLY A 479 1.35 22.89 21.70
CA GLY A 479 1.83 23.27 23.04
C GLY A 479 1.67 22.15 24.06
N GLU A 480 1.98 20.92 23.66
CA GLU A 480 2.01 19.71 24.50
C GLU A 480 0.63 19.36 25.15
N ARG A 481 -0.46 19.81 24.53
CA ARG A 481 -1.80 19.46 24.99
C ARG A 481 -2.22 18.09 24.45
N TYR A 482 -1.83 17.03 25.15
CA TYR A 482 -2.00 15.63 24.77
C TYR A 482 -3.44 15.13 24.97
N SER A 483 -4.38 15.64 24.19
CA SER A 483 -5.78 15.24 24.29
C SER A 483 -6.03 13.87 23.66
N SER A 484 -6.43 12.89 24.46
CA SER A 484 -6.87 11.54 24.06
C SER A 484 -5.83 10.75 23.24
N THR A 485 -4.55 10.99 23.47
CA THR A 485 -3.46 10.30 22.76
C THR A 485 -2.64 9.37 23.63
N THR A 486 -2.80 9.40 24.95
CA THR A 486 -2.18 8.46 25.87
C THR A 486 -3.12 7.28 26.14
N LEU A 487 -2.62 6.08 25.97
CA LEU A 487 -3.38 4.84 26.11
C LEU A 487 -3.15 4.28 27.53
N TYR A 488 -3.97 4.68 28.47
CA TYR A 488 -3.88 4.30 29.90
C TYR A 488 -4.48 2.92 30.22
N ASP A 489 -4.87 2.16 29.23
CA ASP A 489 -5.47 0.85 29.46
C ASP A 489 -4.45 -0.20 29.94
N LYS A 490 -4.97 -1.34 30.36
CA LYS A 490 -4.20 -2.46 30.88
C LYS A 490 -4.15 -3.64 29.88
N VAL A 491 -4.25 -3.37 28.59
CA VAL A 491 -4.19 -4.44 27.58
C VAL A 491 -2.79 -5.05 27.56
N ASP A 492 -2.74 -6.36 27.76
CA ASP A 492 -1.52 -7.16 27.64
C ASP A 492 -1.56 -7.90 26.30
N PHE A 493 -0.80 -7.40 25.32
CA PHE A 493 -0.81 -7.95 23.97
C PHE A 493 -0.24 -9.36 23.89
N VAL A 494 0.70 -9.74 24.79
CA VAL A 494 1.23 -11.10 24.86
C VAL A 494 0.13 -12.07 25.25
N LYS A 495 -0.55 -11.81 26.37
CA LYS A 495 -1.66 -12.67 26.81
C LYS A 495 -2.82 -12.71 25.82
N LEU A 496 -3.09 -11.59 25.14
CA LEU A 496 -4.13 -11.52 24.12
C LEU A 496 -3.78 -12.42 22.92
N ALA A 497 -2.56 -12.33 22.41
CA ALA A 497 -2.10 -13.16 21.30
C ALA A 497 -2.10 -14.66 21.67
N GLU A 498 -1.60 -15.01 22.86
CA GLU A 498 -1.64 -16.38 23.39
C GLU A 498 -3.08 -16.90 23.52
N ALA A 499 -4.01 -16.09 24.04
CA ALA A 499 -5.43 -16.45 24.13
C ALA A 499 -6.09 -16.66 22.76
N MET A 500 -5.56 -16.05 21.70
CA MET A 500 -5.98 -16.25 20.30
C MET A 500 -5.20 -17.36 19.59
N GLY A 501 -4.29 -18.07 20.29
CA GLY A 501 -3.54 -19.21 19.79
C GLY A 501 -2.22 -18.89 19.11
N ALA A 502 -1.76 -17.64 19.11
CA ALA A 502 -0.45 -17.27 18.60
C ALA A 502 0.65 -17.39 19.67
N LYS A 503 1.89 -17.55 19.23
CA LYS A 503 3.05 -17.34 20.11
C LYS A 503 3.27 -15.86 20.34
N ALA A 504 3.80 -15.48 21.50
CA ALA A 504 4.07 -14.07 21.76
C ALA A 504 5.21 -13.86 22.74
N LYS A 505 5.91 -12.72 22.62
CA LYS A 505 6.91 -12.25 23.58
C LYS A 505 6.88 -10.73 23.72
N ARG A 506 7.10 -10.25 24.93
CA ARG A 506 7.44 -8.85 25.19
C ARG A 506 8.95 -8.68 25.21
N VAL A 507 9.42 -7.60 24.60
CA VAL A 507 10.84 -7.25 24.51
C VAL A 507 11.04 -5.77 24.83
N GLU A 508 12.13 -5.46 25.56
CA GLU A 508 12.48 -4.10 26.01
C GLU A 508 13.88 -3.71 25.55
N THR A 509 14.65 -4.65 25.02
CA THR A 509 16.01 -4.42 24.52
C THR A 509 16.19 -4.99 23.12
N ILE A 510 17.16 -4.43 22.37
CA ILE A 510 17.45 -4.90 21.01
C ILE A 510 17.97 -6.36 21.00
N LYS A 511 18.64 -6.81 22.05
CA LYS A 511 19.12 -8.19 22.19
C LYS A 511 17.96 -9.17 22.41
N GLU A 512 16.98 -8.80 23.23
CA GLU A 512 15.76 -9.58 23.43
C GLU A 512 14.96 -9.66 22.14
N PHE A 513 14.83 -8.53 21.42
CA PHE A 513 14.18 -8.48 20.12
C PHE A 513 14.85 -9.42 19.12
N GLU A 514 16.17 -9.34 18.97
CA GLU A 514 16.92 -10.21 18.06
C GLU A 514 16.67 -11.72 18.34
N ALA A 515 16.74 -12.11 19.61
CA ALA A 515 16.49 -13.49 20.01
C ALA A 515 15.05 -13.94 19.72
N ALA A 516 14.07 -13.09 20.07
CA ALA A 516 12.66 -13.36 19.88
C ALA A 516 12.25 -13.37 18.40
N PHE A 517 12.81 -12.47 17.59
CA PHE A 517 12.55 -12.42 16.15
C PHE A 517 13.10 -13.66 15.43
N LYS A 518 14.33 -14.11 15.74
CA LYS A 518 14.89 -15.36 15.23
C LYS A 518 14.01 -16.56 15.58
N GLU A 519 13.49 -16.62 16.80
CA GLU A 519 12.55 -17.65 17.23
C GLU A 519 11.24 -17.57 16.44
N ALA A 520 10.69 -16.36 16.24
CA ALA A 520 9.46 -16.15 15.46
C ALA A 520 9.62 -16.65 14.01
N VAL A 521 10.71 -16.31 13.34
CA VAL A 521 11.02 -16.81 11.99
C VAL A 521 11.16 -18.33 11.97
N ALA A 522 11.91 -18.90 12.92
CA ALA A 522 12.16 -20.35 12.98
C ALA A 522 10.91 -21.16 13.33
N SER A 523 9.96 -20.58 14.07
CA SER A 523 8.73 -21.27 14.49
C SER A 523 7.80 -21.57 13.32
N ASN A 524 7.82 -20.73 12.28
CA ASN A 524 6.88 -20.78 11.16
C ASN A 524 5.40 -20.86 11.62
N GLU A 525 5.08 -20.10 12.67
CA GLU A 525 3.74 -19.98 13.26
C GLU A 525 3.39 -18.50 13.42
N PRO A 526 2.09 -18.12 13.56
CA PRO A 526 1.72 -16.76 13.92
C PRO A 526 2.39 -16.33 15.22
N TYR A 527 3.11 -15.22 15.20
CA TYR A 527 3.92 -14.76 16.32
C TYR A 527 3.77 -13.27 16.54
N LEU A 528 3.55 -12.85 17.79
CA LEU A 528 3.49 -11.43 18.17
C LEU A 528 4.69 -11.03 19.03
N LEU A 529 5.33 -9.92 18.67
CA LEU A 529 6.40 -9.29 19.45
C LEU A 529 5.90 -7.93 19.97
N ASP A 530 5.67 -7.82 21.27
CA ASP A 530 5.28 -6.59 21.97
C ASP A 530 6.55 -5.81 22.35
N CYS A 531 6.95 -4.86 21.51
CA CYS A 531 8.22 -4.13 21.61
C CYS A 531 8.00 -2.79 22.32
N ILE A 532 8.44 -2.69 23.56
CA ILE A 532 8.26 -1.48 24.38
C ILE A 532 9.31 -0.44 24.02
N ILE A 533 8.86 0.71 23.52
CA ILE A 533 9.72 1.86 23.20
C ILE A 533 9.28 3.13 23.96
N ASP A 534 10.09 4.19 23.87
CA ASP A 534 9.79 5.46 24.50
C ASP A 534 8.57 6.17 23.85
N SER A 535 7.72 6.76 24.70
CA SER A 535 6.53 7.50 24.26
C SER A 535 6.84 8.79 23.50
N ASP A 536 8.01 9.33 23.67
CA ASP A 536 8.44 10.60 23.08
C ASP A 536 9.38 10.43 21.88
N ASP A 537 9.64 9.19 21.44
CA ASP A 537 10.29 8.93 20.17
C ASP A 537 9.53 9.59 19.01
N LYS A 538 10.28 10.28 18.15
CA LYS A 538 9.71 11.04 17.03
C LYS A 538 10.23 10.56 15.69
N VAL A 539 9.44 10.80 14.66
CA VAL A 539 9.87 10.59 13.28
C VAL A 539 10.61 11.83 12.79
N TRP A 540 11.85 11.64 12.40
CA TRP A 540 12.71 12.68 11.85
C TRP A 540 13.31 12.26 10.50
N PRO A 541 13.60 13.17 9.56
CA PRO A 541 13.22 14.59 9.56
C PRO A 541 11.71 14.80 9.39
N MET A 542 11.25 16.03 9.58
CA MET A 542 9.87 16.43 9.38
C MET A 542 9.78 17.79 8.68
N VAL A 543 8.74 17.98 7.85
CA VAL A 543 8.32 19.28 7.33
C VAL A 543 7.06 19.70 8.05
N ALA A 544 7.00 20.95 8.54
CA ALA A 544 5.81 21.47 9.18
C ALA A 544 4.60 21.49 8.21
N PRO A 545 3.35 21.32 8.70
CA PRO A 545 2.18 21.35 7.85
C PRO A 545 2.12 22.60 6.97
N GLY A 546 2.01 22.42 5.64
CA GLY A 546 1.99 23.53 4.67
C GLY A 546 3.34 24.22 4.47
N GLY A 547 4.40 23.75 5.08
CA GLY A 547 5.77 24.23 4.89
C GLY A 547 6.38 23.80 3.56
N SER A 548 7.48 24.46 3.16
CA SER A 548 8.27 24.01 2.02
C SER A 548 9.02 22.73 2.37
N ILE A 549 9.16 21.80 1.42
CA ILE A 549 9.97 20.59 1.63
C ILE A 549 11.44 20.92 1.91
N SER A 550 11.96 22.06 1.42
CA SER A 550 13.32 22.54 1.73
C SER A 550 13.53 22.87 3.20
N ASP A 551 12.46 23.12 3.94
CA ASP A 551 12.49 23.53 5.35
C ASP A 551 12.36 22.31 6.30
N ALA A 552 12.73 21.13 5.82
CA ALA A 552 12.76 19.92 6.63
C ALA A 552 13.73 20.08 7.81
N PHE A 553 13.25 19.76 9.01
CA PHE A 553 14.00 19.89 10.26
C PHE A 553 14.05 18.58 11.03
N ASN A 554 15.04 18.45 11.88
CA ASN A 554 15.20 17.36 12.84
C ASN A 554 15.30 17.90 14.29
N GLU A 555 15.56 17.04 15.24
CA GLU A 555 15.65 17.39 16.66
C GLU A 555 16.73 18.44 16.93
N GLU A 556 17.91 18.27 16.35
CA GLU A 556 19.03 19.22 16.51
C GLU A 556 18.71 20.63 15.99
N ASP A 557 17.93 20.72 14.89
CA ASP A 557 17.52 22.03 14.35
C ASP A 557 16.58 22.75 15.32
N LEU A 558 15.65 22.02 15.95
CA LEU A 558 14.75 22.58 16.97
C LEU A 558 15.49 23.03 18.23
N GLU A 559 16.49 22.28 18.67
CA GLU A 559 17.30 22.66 19.82
C GLU A 559 18.09 23.92 19.55
N LYS A 560 18.69 24.05 18.36
CA LYS A 560 19.39 25.28 17.94
C LYS A 560 18.47 26.49 17.92
N GLN A 561 17.27 26.32 17.37
CA GLN A 561 16.27 27.38 17.28
C GLN A 561 15.84 27.86 18.68
N LYS A 562 15.55 26.94 19.61
CA LYS A 562 15.22 27.26 21.00
C LYS A 562 16.35 28.00 21.72
N GLN A 563 17.63 27.66 21.45
CA GLN A 563 18.79 28.34 22.00
C GLN A 563 18.98 29.76 21.45
N GLU A 564 18.60 29.99 20.19
CA GLU A 564 18.64 31.32 19.56
C GLU A 564 17.51 32.21 20.06
N GLU A 565 16.30 31.67 20.25
CA GLU A 565 15.16 32.42 20.81
C GLU A 565 15.33 32.77 22.31
N SER A 566 16.19 32.05 23.03
CA SER A 566 16.49 32.31 24.46
C SER A 566 17.60 33.34 24.69
N LYS A 567 18.28 33.77 23.63
CA LYS A 567 19.31 34.83 23.64
C LYS A 567 18.73 36.19 23.27
#